data_dd50e2e0480fcf0d6b30c54c0b5325fa
#
_entry.id   dd50e2e0480fcf0d6b30c54c0b5325fa
#
_cell.length_a   1.000
_cell.length_b   1.000
_cell.length_c   1.000
_cell.angle_alpha   90.00
_cell.angle_beta   90.00
_cell.angle_gamma   90.00
#
_symmetry.space_group_name_H-M   'P 1'
#
loop_
_entity.id
_entity.type
_entity.pdbx_description
1 polymer ?
#
loop_
_entity_poly.entity_id
_entity_poly.type
_entity_poly.pdbx_seq_one_letter_code
_entity_poly.pdbx_strand_id
1 'polypeptide(L)'
;SEPLVLISAGIGATPMIGVLEYLAVQARDVHVQVLHADRSARSHPLRARQRELTDLLPNATLEVWYEDGVGADAPDARAGLLDLDAVRLADDAQIYLCGNNGFVQAVREQLVRRGVAASRVHCELFSPNDWLLG
;
A
#
# COMPACT_ATOMS: atom_id res chain seq x y z
N SER A 1 9.80 -5.64 16.42
CA SER A 1 9.46 -6.05 15.06
C SER A 1 9.77 -4.94 14.05
N GLU A 2 10.07 -5.34 12.83
CA GLU A 2 10.42 -4.39 11.79
C GLU A 2 9.20 -3.61 11.31
N PRO A 3 9.37 -2.33 10.95
CA PRO A 3 8.30 -1.57 10.32
C PRO A 3 7.87 -2.21 8.99
N LEU A 4 6.61 -2.01 8.64
CA LEU A 4 6.06 -2.51 7.38
C LEU A 4 5.61 -1.35 6.49
N VAL A 5 5.79 -1.51 5.19
CA VAL A 5 5.22 -0.61 4.19
C VAL A 5 4.42 -1.47 3.22
N LEU A 6 3.12 -1.20 3.12
CA LEU A 6 2.22 -1.95 2.25
C LEU A 6 1.81 -1.05 1.10
N ILE A 7 2.28 -1.38 -0.10
CA ILE A 7 2.06 -0.54 -1.29
C ILE A 7 1.19 -1.31 -2.27
N SER A 8 0.08 -0.72 -2.68
CA SER A 8 -0.85 -1.40 -3.59
C SER A 8 -1.49 -0.45 -4.60
N ALA A 9 -2.00 -1.01 -5.68
CA ALA A 9 -2.82 -0.32 -6.66
C ALA A 9 -3.97 -1.24 -7.08
N GLY A 10 -5.14 -0.66 -7.29
CA GLY A 10 -6.31 -1.39 -7.73
C GLY A 10 -6.64 -2.56 -6.81
N ILE A 11 -6.90 -3.72 -7.39
CA ILE A 11 -7.25 -4.92 -6.63
C ILE A 11 -6.11 -5.43 -5.75
N GLY A 12 -4.89 -4.93 -5.93
CA GLY A 12 -3.78 -5.21 -5.02
C GLY A 12 -4.04 -4.78 -3.59
N ALA A 13 -5.07 -3.96 -3.35
CA ALA A 13 -5.50 -3.62 -2.00
C ALA A 13 -5.97 -4.83 -1.19
N THR A 14 -6.55 -5.83 -1.86
CA THR A 14 -7.18 -6.97 -1.18
C THR A 14 -6.23 -7.74 -0.27
N PRO A 15 -5.05 -8.20 -0.73
CA PRO A 15 -4.11 -8.86 0.19
C PRO A 15 -3.60 -7.94 1.28
N MET A 16 -3.49 -6.65 1.01
CA MET A 16 -3.04 -5.69 2.03
C MET A 16 -4.08 -5.57 3.15
N ILE A 17 -5.37 -5.64 2.80
CA ILE A 17 -6.43 -5.68 3.81
C ILE A 17 -6.25 -6.91 4.71
N GLY A 18 -5.94 -8.07 4.13
CA GLY A 18 -5.68 -9.29 4.90
C GLY A 18 -4.53 -9.11 5.87
N VAL A 19 -3.45 -8.46 5.44
CA VAL A 19 -2.32 -8.17 6.33
C VAL A 19 -2.76 -7.26 7.47
N LEU A 20 -3.50 -6.19 7.17
CA LEU A 20 -3.97 -5.26 8.21
C LEU A 20 -4.90 -5.94 9.21
N GLU A 21 -5.78 -6.83 8.75
CA GLU A 21 -6.64 -7.61 9.65
C GLU A 21 -5.84 -8.51 10.57
N TYR A 22 -4.81 -9.18 10.02
CA TYR A 22 -3.90 -9.99 10.82
C TYR A 22 -3.20 -9.15 11.88
N LEU A 23 -2.66 -7.98 11.50
CA LEU A 23 -1.96 -7.10 12.43
C LEU A 23 -2.87 -6.60 13.54
N ALA A 24 -4.13 -6.31 13.23
CA ALA A 24 -5.09 -5.83 14.21
C ALA A 24 -5.33 -6.84 15.34
N VAL A 25 -5.17 -8.13 15.04
CA VAL A 25 -5.36 -9.19 16.02
C VAL A 25 -4.04 -9.61 16.68
N GLN A 26 -2.96 -9.72 15.89
CA GLN A 26 -1.72 -10.37 16.34
C GLN A 26 -0.58 -9.41 16.69
N ALA A 27 -0.57 -8.20 16.12
CA ALA A 27 0.58 -7.30 16.28
C ALA A 27 0.16 -5.83 16.15
N ARG A 28 -0.74 -5.38 17.01
CA ARG A 28 -1.36 -4.05 16.90
C ARG A 28 -0.37 -2.89 17.01
N ASP A 29 0.76 -3.09 17.67
CA ASP A 29 1.74 -2.03 17.90
C ASP A 29 2.75 -1.85 16.76
N VAL A 30 2.68 -2.68 15.73
CA VAL A 30 3.61 -2.58 14.61
C VAL A 30 3.44 -1.24 13.89
N HIS A 31 4.57 -0.66 13.47
CA HIS A 31 4.53 0.51 12.60
C HIS A 31 4.24 0.06 11.18
N VAL A 32 3.14 0.54 10.62
CA VAL A 32 2.77 0.18 9.25
C VAL A 32 2.36 1.43 8.46
N GLN A 33 2.96 1.58 7.30
CA GLN A 33 2.61 2.64 6.35
C GLN A 33 1.87 1.99 5.20
N VAL A 34 0.65 2.45 4.93
CA VAL A 34 -0.18 1.93 3.84
C VAL A 34 -0.23 2.99 2.75
N LEU A 35 0.21 2.60 1.55
CA LEU A 35 0.23 3.48 0.39
C LEU A 35 -0.61 2.83 -0.70
N HIS A 36 -1.61 3.52 -1.20
CA HIS A 36 -2.50 2.97 -2.22
C HIS A 36 -2.68 3.97 -3.36
N ALA A 37 -2.64 3.46 -4.60
CA ALA A 37 -2.88 4.26 -5.78
C ALA A 37 -4.06 3.70 -6.57
N ASP A 38 -4.89 4.59 -7.09
CA ASP A 38 -6.02 4.21 -7.91
C ASP A 38 -6.36 5.35 -8.88
N ARG A 39 -7.36 5.14 -9.72
CA ARG A 39 -7.81 6.19 -10.64
C ARG A 39 -8.63 7.23 -9.90
N SER A 40 -9.47 6.81 -9.00
CA SER A 40 -10.37 7.68 -8.24
C SER A 40 -10.81 6.99 -6.95
N ALA A 41 -11.47 7.74 -6.08
CA ALA A 41 -12.06 7.18 -4.87
C ALA A 41 -13.11 6.11 -5.21
N ARG A 42 -13.83 6.28 -6.32
CA ARG A 42 -14.89 5.34 -6.74
C ARG A 42 -14.34 3.98 -7.15
N SER A 43 -13.15 3.95 -7.75
CA SER A 43 -12.53 2.72 -8.22
C SER A 43 -11.67 2.05 -7.16
N HIS A 44 -11.46 2.70 -6.01
CA HIS A 44 -10.57 2.22 -4.94
C HIS A 44 -11.25 1.05 -4.19
N PRO A 45 -10.79 -0.19 -4.39
CA PRO A 45 -11.41 -1.34 -3.75
C PRO A 45 -11.25 -1.31 -2.24
N LEU A 46 -12.30 -1.67 -1.52
CA LEU A 46 -12.27 -1.80 -0.06
C LEU A 46 -11.78 -0.53 0.65
N ARG A 47 -12.05 0.63 0.05
CA ARG A 47 -11.59 1.91 0.57
C ARG A 47 -11.99 2.14 2.02
N ALA A 48 -13.26 1.92 2.34
CA ALA A 48 -13.77 2.15 3.71
C ALA A 48 -13.13 1.18 4.70
N ARG A 49 -12.95 -0.07 4.31
CA ARG A 49 -12.34 -1.07 5.17
C ARG A 49 -10.87 -0.76 5.42
N GLN A 50 -10.17 -0.31 4.39
CA GLN A 50 -8.76 0.10 4.52
C GLN A 50 -8.63 1.25 5.53
N ARG A 51 -9.48 2.26 5.42
CA ARG A 51 -9.49 3.38 6.36
C ARG A 51 -9.81 2.92 7.77
N GLU A 52 -10.83 2.07 7.91
CA GLU A 52 -11.23 1.54 9.22
C GLU A 52 -10.07 0.82 9.90
N LEU A 53 -9.37 -0.05 9.18
CA LEU A 53 -8.26 -0.82 9.74
C LEU A 53 -7.06 0.07 10.09
N THR A 54 -6.73 1.03 9.23
CA THR A 54 -5.62 1.94 9.53
C THR A 54 -5.94 2.86 10.72
N ASP A 55 -7.21 3.25 10.87
CA ASP A 55 -7.63 4.04 12.03
C ASP A 55 -7.60 3.21 13.32
N LEU A 56 -7.86 1.90 13.21
CA LEU A 56 -7.84 1.00 14.36
C LEU A 56 -6.43 0.74 14.88
N LEU A 57 -5.43 0.73 14.00
CA LEU A 57 -4.04 0.43 14.37
C LEU A 57 -3.36 1.72 14.84
N PRO A 58 -2.81 1.75 16.07
CA PRO A 58 -2.30 2.99 16.65
C PRO A 58 -1.07 3.57 15.93
N ASN A 59 -0.29 2.72 15.26
CA ASN A 59 0.93 3.17 14.58
C ASN A 59 0.84 3.01 13.06
N ALA A 60 -0.37 3.07 12.51
CA ALA A 60 -0.60 2.98 11.08
C ALA A 60 -0.85 4.35 10.45
N THR A 61 -0.35 4.54 9.24
CA THR A 61 -0.66 5.70 8.41
C THR A 61 -1.18 5.24 7.07
N LEU A 62 -1.98 6.09 6.42
CA LEU A 62 -2.54 5.80 5.10
C LEU A 62 -2.34 7.00 4.19
N GLU A 63 -1.69 6.77 3.05
CA GLU A 63 -1.52 7.74 1.99
C GLU A 63 -2.14 7.19 0.71
N VAL A 64 -2.93 8.00 0.02
CA VAL A 64 -3.65 7.57 -1.17
C VAL A 64 -3.43 8.56 -2.31
N TRP A 65 -3.24 8.03 -3.51
CA TRP A 65 -3.10 8.83 -4.74
C TRP A 65 -4.21 8.48 -5.70
N TYR A 66 -4.85 9.49 -6.29
CA TYR A 66 -5.87 9.31 -7.32
C TYR A 66 -5.47 10.04 -8.59
N GLU A 67 -5.37 9.29 -9.71
CA GLU A 67 -4.95 9.87 -10.99
C GLU A 67 -5.91 10.94 -11.48
N ASP A 68 -7.21 10.75 -11.26
CA ASP A 68 -8.24 11.70 -11.68
C ASP A 68 -8.31 12.94 -10.79
N GLY A 69 -7.38 13.05 -9.84
CA GLY A 69 -7.33 14.17 -8.91
C GLY A 69 -8.16 13.96 -7.67
N VAL A 70 -8.11 14.95 -6.79
CA VAL A 70 -8.83 14.90 -5.52
C VAL A 70 -10.15 15.65 -5.65
N GLY A 71 -11.19 15.09 -5.04
CA GLY A 71 -12.51 15.67 -5.01
C GLY A 71 -12.99 15.89 -3.58
N ALA A 72 -14.21 16.37 -3.45
CA ALA A 72 -14.81 16.62 -2.14
C ALA A 72 -14.98 15.33 -1.30
N ASP A 73 -15.08 14.19 -1.97
CA ASP A 73 -15.25 12.87 -1.32
C ASP A 73 -13.93 12.27 -0.85
N ALA A 74 -12.78 12.86 -1.22
CA ALA A 74 -11.47 12.37 -0.81
C ALA A 74 -10.48 13.52 -0.66
N PRO A 75 -10.74 14.48 0.26
CA PRO A 75 -9.92 15.70 0.34
C PRO A 75 -8.48 15.42 0.80
N ASP A 76 -8.24 14.31 1.48
CA ASP A 76 -6.92 13.97 1.99
C ASP A 76 -6.06 13.19 1.00
N ALA A 77 -6.62 12.80 -0.14
CA ALA A 77 -5.87 12.07 -1.16
C ALA A 77 -4.94 13.02 -1.93
N ARG A 78 -3.87 12.46 -2.46
CA ARG A 78 -2.95 13.17 -3.34
C ARG A 78 -3.38 12.99 -4.78
N ALA A 79 -3.15 14.01 -5.62
CA ALA A 79 -3.43 13.89 -7.04
C ALA A 79 -2.26 13.25 -7.77
N GLY A 80 -2.55 12.42 -8.77
CA GLY A 80 -1.55 11.86 -9.65
C GLY A 80 -1.19 10.43 -9.35
N LEU A 81 -0.01 10.03 -9.83
CA LEU A 81 0.54 8.70 -9.64
C LEU A 81 1.25 8.60 -8.29
N LEU A 82 1.32 7.39 -7.75
CA LEU A 82 2.05 7.15 -6.51
C LEU A 82 3.49 7.65 -6.64
N ASP A 83 3.89 8.47 -5.68
CA ASP A 83 5.19 9.12 -5.68
C ASP A 83 5.83 8.96 -4.30
N LEU A 84 6.86 8.13 -4.22
CA LEU A 84 7.53 7.87 -2.95
C LEU A 84 8.33 9.07 -2.44
N ASP A 85 8.65 10.02 -3.31
CA ASP A 85 9.33 11.25 -2.87
C ASP A 85 8.43 12.12 -1.99
N ALA A 86 7.12 11.91 -2.05
CA ALA A 86 6.17 12.64 -1.21
C ALA A 86 6.01 12.04 0.19
N VAL A 87 6.63 10.88 0.43
CA VAL A 87 6.45 10.13 1.67
C VAL A 87 7.79 9.77 2.28
N ARG A 88 7.91 9.91 3.59
CA ARG A 88 9.09 9.43 4.29
C ARG A 88 8.85 7.98 4.70
N LEU A 89 9.62 7.07 4.11
CA LEU A 89 9.54 5.66 4.45
C LEU A 89 10.36 5.37 5.70
N ALA A 90 9.83 4.51 6.56
CA ALA A 90 10.54 4.08 7.76
C ALA A 90 11.84 3.37 7.36
N ASP A 91 12.91 3.63 8.12
CA ASP A 91 14.17 2.95 7.92
C ASP A 91 14.02 1.46 8.23
N ASP A 92 14.70 0.64 7.47
CA ASP A 92 14.73 -0.81 7.69
C ASP A 92 13.35 -1.49 7.57
N ALA A 93 12.42 -0.85 6.88
CA ALA A 93 11.10 -1.42 6.69
C ALA A 93 11.12 -2.60 5.71
N GLN A 94 10.25 -3.58 5.98
CA GLN A 94 9.91 -4.60 4.98
C GLN A 94 8.80 -4.04 4.11
N ILE A 95 8.98 -4.10 2.81
CA ILE A 95 8.06 -3.48 1.84
C ILE A 95 7.36 -4.57 1.05
N TYR A 96 6.04 -4.56 1.09
CA TYR A 96 5.18 -5.46 0.33
C TYR A 96 4.47 -4.67 -0.75
N LEU A 97 4.55 -5.14 -1.98
CA LEU A 97 4.12 -4.41 -3.15
C LEU A 97 3.20 -5.29 -4.01
N CYS A 98 2.01 -4.80 -4.30
CA CYS A 98 1.02 -5.54 -5.06
C CYS A 98 0.24 -4.65 -6.02
N GLY A 99 0.14 -5.08 -7.27
CA GLY A 99 -0.56 -4.38 -8.33
C GLY A 99 -0.25 -5.01 -9.67
N ASN A 100 -0.64 -4.36 -10.75
CA ASN A 100 -0.27 -4.84 -12.08
C ASN A 100 1.23 -4.64 -12.33
N ASN A 101 1.75 -5.28 -13.39
CA ASN A 101 3.18 -5.23 -13.70
C ASN A 101 3.73 -3.82 -13.87
N GLY A 102 2.99 -2.95 -14.54
CA GLY A 102 3.45 -1.59 -14.78
C GLY A 102 3.61 -0.82 -13.47
N PHE A 103 2.64 -0.94 -12.59
CA PHE A 103 2.69 -0.31 -11.27
C PHE A 103 3.85 -0.87 -10.43
N VAL A 104 3.97 -2.19 -10.38
CA VAL A 104 5.02 -2.84 -9.59
C VAL A 104 6.39 -2.39 -10.08
N GLN A 105 6.63 -2.37 -11.39
CA GLN A 105 7.91 -1.94 -11.94
C GLN A 105 8.20 -0.47 -11.65
N ALA A 106 7.20 0.40 -11.79
CA ALA A 106 7.37 1.83 -11.52
C ALA A 106 7.74 2.09 -10.06
N VAL A 107 7.08 1.40 -9.13
CA VAL A 107 7.38 1.57 -7.71
C VAL A 107 8.74 0.97 -7.37
N ARG A 108 9.08 -0.19 -7.93
CA ARG A 108 10.41 -0.79 -7.72
C ARG A 108 11.52 0.15 -8.17
N GLU A 109 11.35 0.82 -9.30
CA GLU A 109 12.33 1.80 -9.77
C GLU A 109 12.48 2.95 -8.78
N GLN A 110 11.37 3.43 -8.23
CA GLN A 110 11.44 4.47 -7.19
C GLN A 110 12.19 3.99 -5.95
N LEU A 111 11.94 2.75 -5.53
CA LEU A 111 12.61 2.17 -4.37
C LEU A 111 14.12 2.03 -4.60
N VAL A 112 14.51 1.59 -5.79
CA VAL A 112 15.93 1.49 -6.15
C VAL A 112 16.59 2.86 -6.09
N ARG A 113 15.97 3.89 -6.65
CA ARG A 113 16.50 5.25 -6.60
C ARG A 113 16.66 5.77 -5.18
N ARG A 114 15.84 5.31 -4.27
CA ARG A 114 15.89 5.69 -2.86
C ARG A 114 16.90 4.86 -2.05
N GLY A 115 17.55 3.90 -2.69
CA GLY A 115 18.55 3.08 -2.04
C GLY A 115 18.01 1.96 -1.19
N VAL A 116 16.75 1.58 -1.39
CA VAL A 116 16.15 0.48 -0.64
C VAL A 116 16.72 -0.85 -1.13
N ALA A 117 17.19 -1.67 -0.19
CA ALA A 117 17.78 -2.96 -0.54
C ALA A 117 16.72 -3.90 -1.12
N ALA A 118 17.09 -4.60 -2.20
CA ALA A 118 16.18 -5.52 -2.88
C ALA A 118 15.64 -6.60 -1.93
N SER A 119 16.44 -7.02 -0.96
CA SER A 119 16.04 -8.05 0.01
C SER A 119 14.89 -7.63 0.91
N ARG A 120 14.58 -6.33 0.96
CA ARG A 120 13.48 -5.80 1.76
C ARG A 120 12.20 -5.63 0.96
N VAL A 121 12.24 -5.82 -0.36
CA VAL A 121 11.10 -5.58 -1.24
C VAL A 121 10.50 -6.91 -1.66
N HIS A 122 9.23 -7.11 -1.32
CA HIS A 122 8.49 -8.34 -1.59
C HIS A 122 7.36 -8.03 -2.56
N CYS A 123 7.50 -8.51 -3.80
CA CYS A 123 6.51 -8.28 -4.84
C CYS A 123 5.71 -9.56 -5.07
N GLU A 124 4.40 -9.45 -4.93
CA GLU A 124 3.53 -10.55 -5.27
C GLU A 124 2.72 -10.17 -6.50
N LEU A 125 2.85 -10.99 -7.53
CA LEU A 125 2.05 -10.83 -8.72
C LEU A 125 0.78 -11.64 -8.51
N PHE A 126 -0.35 -10.95 -8.39
CA PHE A 126 -1.62 -11.63 -8.22
C PHE A 126 -2.19 -11.99 -9.57
N SER A 127 -2.19 -13.28 -9.86
CA SER A 127 -3.03 -13.85 -10.89
C SER A 127 -4.14 -14.63 -10.18
N PRO A 128 -5.26 -14.90 -10.85
CA PRO A 128 -6.30 -15.74 -10.26
C PRO A 128 -5.79 -17.10 -9.78
N ASN A 129 -4.76 -17.61 -10.43
CA ASN A 129 -4.17 -18.90 -10.07
C ASN A 129 -3.41 -18.85 -8.74
N ASP A 130 -2.82 -17.72 -8.41
CA ASP A 130 -2.05 -17.56 -7.17
C ASP A 130 -2.96 -17.70 -5.95
N TRP A 131 -4.20 -17.25 -6.07
CA TRP A 131 -5.20 -17.38 -5.01
C TRP A 131 -5.62 -18.83 -4.78
N LEU A 132 -5.69 -19.61 -5.87
CA LEU A 132 -6.12 -20.99 -5.79
C LEU A 132 -5.06 -21.92 -5.23
N LEU A 133 -3.80 -21.57 -5.43
CA LEU A 133 -2.66 -22.39 -5.01
C LEU A 133 -2.08 -22.00 -3.67
N GLY A 134 -2.42 -20.82 -3.24
CA GLY A 134 -1.81 -20.27 -2.06
C GLY A 134 -2.52 -20.32 -0.82
#